data_d547b63fbb194a4081b25bc04ca5837b
#
_entry.id   d547b63fbb194a4081b25bc04ca5837b
#
_cell.length_a   1.000
_cell.length_b   1.000
_cell.length_c   1.000
_cell.angle_alpha   90.00
_cell.angle_beta   90.00
_cell.angle_gamma   90.00
#
_symmetry.space_group_name_H-M   'P 1'
#
loop_
_entity.id
_entity.type
_entity.pdbx_description
1 polymer ?
#
loop_
_entity_poly.entity_id
_entity_poly.type
_entity_poly.pdbx_seq_one_letter_code
_entity_poly.pdbx_strand_id
1 'polypeptide(L)'
;MTDATTGEADATAATKLSRSRESFVADVAAATERADGPVVAHVTAELPDVTPLTAYAALAERSDYGFLLESAEKTPSSDPAGAFAPAHATTDRHARFSFVGYDPDAVVTVDPDGVDVERLGGRAAEYVAAADESETTRDSTDRDVLDRLRSAFPTLPRVGFPDDDRQQLRGGLVGFLAYEAVYDLWLSEVGVERPETETPDAQFVLTTKTLSFDHAEDAVSLVLTPVVGPDDDPGAVYDDLRAEAADVSSTLADATPPKTGGFVRSGESAGPQAEYEAAVRETKKHVLDGDIYQGVISRV
;
A
#
# COMPACT_ATOMS: atom_id res chain seq x y z
N MET A 1 -13.00 -14.56 56.07
CA MET A 1 -12.00 -15.30 55.32
C MET A 1 -12.64 -15.71 54.03
N THR A 2 -12.53 -14.89 53.04
CA THR A 2 -13.03 -15.17 51.67
C THR A 2 -11.87 -14.89 50.75
N ASP A 3 -11.35 -15.98 50.23
CA ASP A 3 -10.20 -16.05 49.35
C ASP A 3 -10.57 -15.43 47.99
N ALA A 4 -9.93 -14.36 47.61
CA ALA A 4 -10.05 -13.75 46.28
C ALA A 4 -8.92 -14.34 45.45
N THR A 5 -9.24 -15.38 44.72
CA THR A 5 -8.38 -15.93 43.67
C THR A 5 -8.42 -14.98 42.49
N THR A 6 -7.38 -14.15 42.38
CA THR A 6 -7.09 -13.32 41.21
C THR A 6 -6.69 -14.27 40.07
N GLY A 7 -7.57 -14.42 39.08
CA GLY A 7 -7.21 -15.09 37.84
C GLY A 7 -6.26 -14.18 37.06
N GLU A 8 -4.97 -14.50 37.06
CA GLU A 8 -4.04 -14.04 36.03
C GLU A 8 -4.53 -14.64 34.71
N ALA A 9 -5.10 -13.76 33.86
CA ALA A 9 -5.38 -14.12 32.48
C ALA A 9 -4.05 -14.41 31.80
N ASP A 10 -3.92 -15.63 31.33
CA ASP A 10 -2.81 -16.14 30.54
C ASP A 10 -2.75 -15.35 29.20
N ALA A 11 -1.96 -14.29 29.17
CA ALA A 11 -1.82 -13.36 28.05
C ALA A 11 -0.74 -13.82 27.05
N THR A 12 -0.59 -15.15 26.87
CA THR A 12 0.36 -15.69 25.89
C THR A 12 -0.29 -16.77 25.05
N ALA A 13 -1.40 -16.46 24.40
CA ALA A 13 -1.81 -17.23 23.25
C ALA A 13 -0.79 -16.93 22.14
N ALA A 14 0.14 -17.86 21.90
CA ALA A 14 1.15 -17.70 20.86
C ALA A 14 0.44 -17.40 19.52
N THR A 15 0.69 -16.24 18.94
CA THR A 15 0.13 -15.82 17.65
C THR A 15 0.41 -16.91 16.62
N LYS A 16 -0.66 -17.49 16.08
CA LYS A 16 -0.59 -18.64 15.19
C LYS A 16 -0.60 -18.18 13.73
N LEU A 17 0.39 -18.62 12.98
CA LEU A 17 0.40 -18.42 11.53
C LEU A 17 -0.61 -19.37 10.86
N SER A 18 -1.17 -18.95 9.73
CA SER A 18 -2.16 -19.69 8.92
C SER A 18 -1.63 -21.00 8.36
N ARG A 19 -0.31 -21.18 8.32
CA ARG A 19 0.37 -22.38 7.86
C ARG A 19 1.24 -22.97 8.97
N SER A 20 1.34 -24.30 9.02
CA SER A 20 2.32 -24.94 9.89
C SER A 20 3.74 -24.78 9.36
N ARG A 21 4.74 -24.81 10.25
CA ARG A 21 6.16 -24.75 9.86
C ARG A 21 6.53 -25.84 8.84
N GLU A 22 6.05 -27.05 9.06
CA GLU A 22 6.31 -28.19 8.17
C GLU A 22 5.76 -27.96 6.76
N SER A 23 4.50 -27.52 6.63
CA SER A 23 3.89 -27.22 5.34
C SER A 23 4.58 -26.05 4.65
N PHE A 24 4.91 -24.97 5.37
CA PHE A 24 5.60 -23.83 4.81
C PHE A 24 6.97 -24.22 4.23
N VAL A 25 7.79 -24.91 5.04
CA VAL A 25 9.14 -25.34 4.64
C VAL A 25 9.08 -26.26 3.42
N ALA A 26 8.19 -27.26 3.42
CA ALA A 26 8.08 -28.20 2.31
C ALA A 26 7.67 -27.52 1.00
N ASP A 27 6.66 -26.65 1.04
CA ASP A 27 6.13 -26.01 -0.14
C ASP A 27 7.10 -24.95 -0.72
N VAL A 28 7.77 -24.17 0.15
CA VAL A 28 8.75 -23.18 -0.26
C VAL A 28 9.97 -23.87 -0.85
N ALA A 29 10.54 -24.90 -0.21
CA ALA A 29 11.68 -25.63 -0.72
C ALA A 29 11.40 -26.26 -2.10
N ALA A 30 10.23 -26.89 -2.26
CA ALA A 30 9.83 -27.46 -3.55
C ALA A 30 9.60 -26.39 -4.63
N ALA A 31 9.19 -25.18 -4.25
CA ALA A 31 8.96 -24.10 -5.21
C ALA A 31 10.26 -23.42 -5.63
N THR A 32 11.19 -23.16 -4.71
CA THR A 32 12.53 -22.61 -5.01
C THR A 32 13.34 -23.57 -5.91
N GLU A 33 13.29 -24.88 -5.63
CA GLU A 33 13.93 -25.90 -6.47
C GLU A 33 13.34 -25.91 -7.90
N ARG A 34 12.00 -25.83 -8.02
CA ARG A 34 11.32 -25.84 -9.33
C ARG A 34 11.58 -24.57 -10.13
N ALA A 35 11.66 -23.42 -9.45
CA ALA A 35 11.88 -22.12 -10.06
C ALA A 35 13.34 -21.89 -10.43
N ASP A 36 14.27 -22.65 -9.84
CA ASP A 36 15.72 -22.40 -9.88
C ASP A 36 16.03 -20.93 -9.48
N GLY A 37 15.35 -20.44 -8.43
CA GLY A 37 15.42 -19.05 -8.03
C GLY A 37 14.48 -18.69 -6.87
N PRO A 38 14.39 -17.39 -6.54
CA PRO A 38 13.56 -16.91 -5.44
C PRO A 38 12.07 -17.08 -5.71
N VAL A 39 11.32 -17.24 -4.62
CA VAL A 39 9.85 -17.31 -4.62
C VAL A 39 9.28 -16.34 -3.61
N VAL A 40 8.05 -15.89 -3.80
CA VAL A 40 7.30 -15.15 -2.79
C VAL A 40 6.28 -16.07 -2.13
N ALA A 41 6.37 -16.21 -0.80
CA ALA A 41 5.44 -17.02 -0.02
C ALA A 41 4.36 -16.14 0.60
N HIS A 42 3.20 -16.72 0.94
CA HIS A 42 2.11 -16.02 1.61
C HIS A 42 1.74 -16.74 2.90
N VAL A 43 1.71 -15.98 4.00
CA VAL A 43 1.31 -16.45 5.33
C VAL A 43 0.51 -15.33 6.00
N THR A 44 -0.50 -15.68 6.79
CA THR A 44 -1.26 -14.71 7.58
C THR A 44 -1.24 -15.09 9.07
N ALA A 45 -1.47 -14.09 9.92
CA ALA A 45 -1.72 -14.28 11.35
C ALA A 45 -2.93 -13.44 11.76
N GLU A 46 -3.77 -13.95 12.65
CA GLU A 46 -4.82 -13.17 13.27
C GLU A 46 -4.23 -12.21 14.30
N LEU A 47 -4.74 -10.99 14.34
CA LEU A 47 -4.29 -9.93 15.24
C LEU A 47 -5.42 -9.48 16.17
N PRO A 48 -5.09 -8.81 17.30
CA PRO A 48 -6.08 -8.16 18.15
C PRO A 48 -6.94 -7.17 17.37
N ASP A 49 -8.18 -6.97 17.81
CA ASP A 49 -9.08 -5.95 17.29
C ASP A 49 -8.51 -4.55 17.61
N VAL A 50 -8.29 -3.77 16.57
CA VAL A 50 -7.75 -2.42 16.63
C VAL A 50 -8.20 -1.63 15.39
N THR A 51 -8.39 -0.32 15.52
CA THR A 51 -8.73 0.49 14.33
C THR A 51 -7.52 0.69 13.42
N PRO A 52 -7.70 0.86 12.08
CA PRO A 52 -6.61 1.10 11.14
C PRO A 52 -5.70 2.26 11.54
N LEU A 53 -6.28 3.38 11.98
CA LEU A 53 -5.52 4.56 12.42
C LEU A 53 -4.70 4.28 13.69
N THR A 54 -5.25 3.52 14.64
CA THR A 54 -4.52 3.13 15.86
C THR A 54 -3.35 2.22 15.53
N ALA A 55 -3.56 1.24 14.67
CA ALA A 55 -2.50 0.35 14.22
C ALA A 55 -1.40 1.09 13.46
N TYR A 56 -1.79 2.00 12.54
CA TYR A 56 -0.82 2.84 11.84
C TYR A 56 0.02 3.67 12.81
N ALA A 57 -0.61 4.35 13.77
CA ALA A 57 0.10 5.17 14.76
C ALA A 57 1.05 4.33 15.66
N ALA A 58 0.66 3.10 16.02
CA ALA A 58 1.48 2.21 16.84
C ALA A 58 2.72 1.66 16.11
N LEU A 59 2.65 1.56 14.78
CA LEU A 59 3.73 0.99 13.95
C LEU A 59 4.55 2.06 13.20
N ALA A 60 4.10 3.34 13.20
CA ALA A 60 4.72 4.40 12.42
C ALA A 60 6.17 4.72 12.81
N GLU A 61 6.59 4.42 14.06
CA GLU A 61 7.97 4.68 14.50
C GLU A 61 8.98 3.62 14.01
N ARG A 62 8.51 2.54 13.35
CA ARG A 62 9.39 1.45 12.88
C ARG A 62 10.17 1.81 11.62
N SER A 63 9.64 2.73 10.81
CA SER A 63 10.27 3.21 9.58
C SER A 63 9.77 4.60 9.24
N ASP A 64 10.57 5.37 8.50
CA ASP A 64 10.16 6.67 7.95
C ASP A 64 9.09 6.52 6.85
N TYR A 65 8.87 5.30 6.37
CA TYR A 65 7.92 4.97 5.33
C TYR A 65 6.84 4.02 5.83
N GLY A 66 5.61 4.31 5.45
CA GLY A 66 4.45 3.48 5.72
C GLY A 66 3.24 4.00 4.96
N PHE A 67 2.14 3.26 4.98
CA PHE A 67 0.89 3.71 4.37
C PHE A 67 -0.33 3.29 5.18
N LEU A 68 -1.36 4.10 5.07
CA LEU A 68 -2.71 3.81 5.53
C LEU A 68 -3.68 3.99 4.36
N LEU A 69 -4.29 2.91 3.91
CA LEU A 69 -5.36 2.91 2.92
C LEU A 69 -6.67 2.57 3.65
N GLU A 70 -7.46 3.58 3.95
CA GLU A 70 -8.70 3.43 4.69
C GLU A 70 -9.89 3.56 3.75
N SER A 71 -10.77 2.54 3.77
CA SER A 71 -12.01 2.58 3.02
C SER A 71 -13.04 3.43 3.76
N ALA A 72 -13.55 4.45 3.09
CA ALA A 72 -14.64 5.25 3.61
C ALA A 72 -16.00 4.65 3.21
N GLU A 73 -16.91 4.49 4.15
CA GLU A 73 -18.31 4.18 3.84
C GLU A 73 -18.92 5.31 3.00
N LYS A 74 -19.55 4.95 1.89
CA LYS A 74 -20.37 5.89 1.13
C LYS A 74 -21.65 6.14 1.92
N THR A 75 -21.70 7.27 2.63
CA THR A 75 -22.90 7.69 3.33
C THR A 75 -23.91 8.31 2.35
N PRO A 76 -25.23 8.27 2.64
CA PRO A 76 -26.25 8.95 1.83
C PRO A 76 -25.99 10.44 1.63
N SER A 77 -25.19 11.08 2.51
CA SER A 77 -24.79 12.48 2.37
C SER A 77 -23.70 12.71 1.30
N SER A 78 -22.91 11.70 0.97
CA SER A 78 -21.91 11.78 -0.10
C SER A 78 -22.43 11.38 -1.47
N ASP A 79 -23.54 10.64 -1.52
CA ASP A 79 -24.24 10.25 -2.75
C ASP A 79 -25.78 10.32 -2.56
N PRO A 80 -26.34 11.53 -2.34
CA PRO A 80 -27.75 11.70 -2.01
C PRO A 80 -28.71 11.22 -3.12
N ALA A 81 -28.21 11.11 -4.35
CA ALA A 81 -29.02 10.65 -5.48
C ALA A 81 -28.85 9.15 -5.78
N GLY A 82 -27.93 8.46 -5.08
CA GLY A 82 -27.59 7.06 -5.37
C GLY A 82 -27.01 6.84 -6.77
N ALA A 83 -26.51 7.89 -7.40
CA ALA A 83 -26.07 7.87 -8.80
C ALA A 83 -24.86 6.94 -9.02
N PHE A 84 -24.03 6.76 -7.99
CA PHE A 84 -22.82 5.93 -8.03
C PHE A 84 -23.01 4.57 -7.33
N ALA A 85 -24.15 4.32 -6.71
CA ALA A 85 -24.51 3.03 -6.15
C ALA A 85 -25.44 2.32 -7.14
N PRO A 86 -24.97 1.37 -7.98
CA PRO A 86 -25.87 0.53 -8.76
C PRO A 86 -26.85 -0.16 -7.80
N ALA A 87 -28.12 -0.26 -8.20
CA ALA A 87 -29.22 -0.80 -7.39
C ALA A 87 -28.97 -2.22 -6.79
N HIS A 88 -27.85 -2.85 -7.15
CA HIS A 88 -27.40 -4.16 -6.69
C HIS A 88 -25.96 -4.15 -6.13
N ALA A 89 -25.36 -2.96 -5.93
CA ALA A 89 -24.08 -2.88 -5.22
C ALA A 89 -24.35 -3.09 -3.74
N THR A 90 -24.11 -4.29 -3.26
CA THR A 90 -23.96 -4.53 -1.84
C THR A 90 -22.79 -3.70 -1.34
N THR A 91 -22.94 -3.07 -0.18
CA THR A 91 -21.89 -2.34 0.57
C THR A 91 -20.59 -3.15 0.68
N ASP A 92 -20.65 -4.45 0.58
CA ASP A 92 -19.57 -5.41 0.63
C ASP A 92 -18.50 -5.27 -0.47
N ARG A 93 -18.73 -4.50 -1.53
CA ARG A 93 -17.81 -4.46 -2.68
C ARG A 93 -16.83 -3.29 -2.67
N HIS A 94 -17.17 -2.17 -2.04
CA HIS A 94 -16.39 -0.92 -2.26
C HIS A 94 -15.72 -0.35 -1.01
N ALA A 95 -16.05 -0.85 0.18
CA ALA A 95 -15.50 -0.34 1.45
C ALA A 95 -15.23 -1.48 2.45
N ARG A 96 -14.94 -2.68 1.96
CA ARG A 96 -14.77 -3.85 2.83
C ARG A 96 -13.43 -3.87 3.54
N PHE A 97 -12.35 -3.47 2.87
CA PHE A 97 -11.01 -3.60 3.40
C PHE A 97 -10.33 -2.27 3.61
N SER A 98 -9.61 -2.14 4.73
CA SER A 98 -8.58 -1.13 4.94
C SER A 98 -7.22 -1.82 5.12
N PHE A 99 -6.14 -1.10 4.82
CA PHE A 99 -4.79 -1.67 4.88
C PHE A 99 -3.82 -0.71 5.55
N VAL A 100 -2.92 -1.26 6.35
CA VAL A 100 -1.78 -0.55 6.94
C VAL A 100 -0.51 -1.29 6.57
N GLY A 101 0.41 -0.62 5.87
CA GLY A 101 1.76 -1.11 5.63
C GLY A 101 2.76 -0.40 6.52
N TYR A 102 3.72 -1.14 7.02
CA TYR A 102 4.76 -0.65 7.92
C TYR A 102 6.08 -1.31 7.57
N ASP A 103 7.19 -0.65 7.92
CA ASP A 103 8.54 -1.18 7.78
C ASP A 103 8.75 -1.85 6.40
N PRO A 104 8.62 -1.09 5.30
CA PRO A 104 8.75 -1.63 3.95
C PRO A 104 10.20 -2.02 3.65
N ASP A 105 10.40 -2.93 2.70
CA ASP A 105 11.72 -3.44 2.35
C ASP A 105 12.50 -2.46 1.46
N ALA A 106 11.81 -1.67 0.63
CA ALA A 106 12.44 -0.69 -0.26
C ALA A 106 11.46 0.43 -0.63
N VAL A 107 12.02 1.55 -1.09
CA VAL A 107 11.29 2.62 -1.80
C VAL A 107 11.83 2.68 -3.22
N VAL A 108 10.93 2.70 -4.18
CA VAL A 108 11.24 2.88 -5.61
C VAL A 108 10.70 4.22 -6.04
N THR A 109 11.58 5.09 -6.49
CA THR A 109 11.26 6.41 -7.02
C THR A 109 11.57 6.43 -8.51
N VAL A 110 10.60 6.88 -9.30
CA VAL A 110 10.75 7.02 -10.75
C VAL A 110 10.66 8.49 -11.11
N ASP A 111 11.73 8.97 -11.70
CA ASP A 111 11.86 10.32 -12.26
C ASP A 111 12.02 10.24 -13.78
N PRO A 112 11.92 11.36 -14.50
CA PRO A 112 12.15 11.38 -15.95
C PRO A 112 13.52 10.81 -16.36
N ASP A 113 14.50 10.97 -15.47
CA ASP A 113 15.90 10.59 -15.74
C ASP A 113 16.22 9.14 -15.37
N GLY A 114 15.34 8.44 -14.60
CA GLY A 114 15.61 7.07 -14.21
C GLY A 114 14.78 6.52 -13.06
N VAL A 115 15.29 5.46 -12.49
CA VAL A 115 14.70 4.77 -11.31
C VAL A 115 15.74 4.75 -10.19
N ASP A 116 15.39 5.31 -9.05
CA ASP A 116 16.14 5.17 -7.81
C ASP A 116 15.52 4.14 -6.89
N VAL A 117 16.34 3.36 -6.21
CA VAL A 117 15.91 2.32 -5.27
C VAL A 117 16.62 2.51 -3.94
N GLU A 118 15.91 3.03 -2.96
CA GLU A 118 16.35 3.06 -1.58
C GLU A 118 16.01 1.73 -0.91
N ARG A 119 17.03 0.94 -0.56
CA ARG A 119 16.86 -0.33 0.16
C ARG A 119 16.85 -0.05 1.66
N LEU A 120 15.73 -0.31 2.30
CA LEU A 120 15.53 -0.05 3.74
C LEU A 120 15.91 -1.27 4.60
N GLY A 121 15.89 -2.45 4.02
CA GLY A 121 16.18 -3.72 4.67
C GLY A 121 15.25 -4.81 4.15
N GLY A 122 15.28 -5.96 4.81
CA GLY A 122 14.46 -7.09 4.42
C GLY A 122 14.99 -7.84 3.17
N ARG A 123 14.48 -9.05 2.99
CA ARG A 123 14.96 -9.96 1.91
C ARG A 123 14.48 -9.53 0.53
N ALA A 124 13.28 -8.94 0.45
CA ALA A 124 12.71 -8.56 -0.84
C ALA A 124 13.47 -7.39 -1.49
N ALA A 125 14.13 -6.53 -0.69
CA ALA A 125 14.93 -5.42 -1.20
C ALA A 125 16.09 -5.87 -2.12
N GLU A 126 16.62 -7.07 -1.92
CA GLU A 126 17.73 -7.60 -2.72
C GLU A 126 17.32 -7.91 -4.16
N TYR A 127 16.04 -8.16 -4.37
CA TYR A 127 15.46 -8.53 -5.68
C TYR A 127 14.87 -7.33 -6.43
N VAL A 128 14.88 -6.14 -5.85
CA VAL A 128 14.50 -4.91 -6.54
C VAL A 128 15.70 -4.41 -7.33
N ALA A 129 15.59 -4.34 -8.65
CA ALA A 129 16.64 -3.83 -9.50
C ALA A 129 16.56 -2.29 -9.57
N ALA A 130 17.67 -1.59 -9.28
CA ALA A 130 17.85 -0.27 -9.85
C ALA A 130 17.90 -0.46 -11.38
N ALA A 131 17.29 0.43 -12.16
CA ALA A 131 17.33 0.33 -13.60
C ALA A 131 18.80 0.25 -14.03
N ASP A 132 19.15 -0.90 -14.60
CA ASP A 132 20.53 -1.17 -14.97
C ASP A 132 20.90 -0.31 -16.18
N GLU A 133 21.83 0.62 -16.02
CA GLU A 133 22.42 1.36 -17.13
C GLU A 133 23.08 0.44 -18.19
N SER A 134 23.19 -0.87 -17.89
CA SER A 134 23.83 -1.87 -18.74
C SER A 134 22.93 -2.48 -19.82
N GLU A 135 21.60 -2.32 -19.77
CA GLU A 135 20.71 -2.67 -20.89
C GLU A 135 20.64 -1.58 -21.96
N THR A 136 21.80 -1.08 -22.38
CA THR A 136 22.01 -0.11 -23.45
C THR A 136 21.71 -0.62 -24.86
N THR A 137 20.79 -1.56 -25.05
CA THR A 137 20.47 -2.10 -26.39
C THR A 137 19.05 -1.81 -26.90
N ARG A 138 18.24 -1.06 -26.15
CA ARG A 138 17.05 -0.39 -26.66
C ARG A 138 17.08 1.06 -26.21
N ASP A 139 16.91 1.96 -27.16
CA ASP A 139 16.88 3.39 -27.02
C ASP A 139 16.20 3.79 -25.69
N SER A 140 16.99 4.25 -24.71
CA SER A 140 16.52 4.61 -23.37
C SER A 140 15.51 5.76 -23.35
N THR A 141 15.33 6.40 -24.52
CA THR A 141 14.38 7.49 -24.78
C THR A 141 12.94 7.01 -25.00
N ASP A 142 12.68 5.71 -25.07
CA ASP A 142 11.38 5.15 -25.46
C ASP A 142 10.67 4.40 -24.28
N ARG A 143 11.20 4.48 -23.06
CA ARG A 143 10.61 3.84 -21.87
C ARG A 143 9.84 4.87 -21.05
N ASP A 144 8.56 4.65 -20.89
CA ASP A 144 7.71 5.47 -20.04
C ASP A 144 7.87 5.14 -18.54
N VAL A 145 7.26 5.93 -17.68
CA VAL A 145 7.27 5.74 -16.21
C VAL A 145 6.80 4.35 -15.79
N LEU A 146 5.83 3.76 -16.50
CA LEU A 146 5.31 2.42 -16.18
C LEU A 146 6.27 1.31 -16.59
N ASP A 147 6.99 1.48 -17.70
CA ASP A 147 8.01 0.54 -18.13
C ASP A 147 9.22 0.56 -17.20
N ARG A 148 9.62 1.75 -16.75
CA ARG A 148 10.65 1.93 -15.72
C ARG A 148 10.25 1.25 -14.41
N LEU A 149 9.03 1.50 -13.94
CA LEU A 149 8.51 0.87 -12.73
C LEU A 149 8.45 -0.65 -12.84
N ARG A 150 8.01 -1.20 -13.98
CA ARG A 150 8.00 -2.66 -14.24
C ARG A 150 9.40 -3.25 -14.23
N SER A 151 10.39 -2.54 -14.76
CA SER A 151 11.76 -3.06 -14.81
C SER A 151 12.41 -3.18 -13.44
N ALA A 152 11.94 -2.41 -12.44
CA ALA A 152 12.43 -2.49 -11.07
C ALA A 152 12.02 -3.78 -10.34
N PHE A 153 10.99 -4.51 -10.82
CA PHE A 153 10.45 -5.66 -10.12
C PHE A 153 10.56 -6.96 -10.90
N PRO A 154 11.18 -8.00 -10.30
CA PRO A 154 11.17 -9.33 -10.87
C PRO A 154 9.77 -9.94 -10.74
N THR A 155 9.38 -10.74 -11.73
CA THR A 155 8.22 -11.62 -11.60
C THR A 155 8.65 -12.88 -10.86
N LEU A 156 8.17 -13.03 -9.61
CA LEU A 156 8.48 -14.16 -8.76
C LEU A 156 7.33 -15.17 -8.72
N PRO A 157 7.64 -16.49 -8.74
CA PRO A 157 6.64 -17.54 -8.48
C PRO A 157 6.03 -17.38 -7.09
N ARG A 158 4.71 -17.64 -6.97
CA ARG A 158 3.93 -17.47 -5.76
C ARG A 158 3.67 -18.82 -5.08
N VAL A 159 3.79 -18.84 -3.73
CA VAL A 159 3.59 -20.03 -2.90
C VAL A 159 2.59 -19.74 -1.78
N GLY A 160 1.54 -20.54 -1.70
CA GLY A 160 0.56 -20.46 -0.62
C GLY A 160 -0.39 -19.28 -0.68
N PHE A 161 -0.45 -18.56 -1.80
CA PHE A 161 -1.46 -17.53 -2.01
C PHE A 161 -2.84 -18.17 -2.14
N PRO A 162 -3.88 -17.57 -1.52
CA PRO A 162 -5.25 -18.04 -1.71
C PRO A 162 -5.68 -17.92 -3.17
N ASP A 163 -6.41 -18.93 -3.62
CA ASP A 163 -7.09 -18.92 -4.93
C ASP A 163 -8.52 -18.44 -4.71
N ASP A 164 -8.67 -17.14 -4.54
CA ASP A 164 -9.97 -16.50 -4.39
C ASP A 164 -10.12 -15.32 -5.36
N ASP A 165 -11.36 -15.05 -5.77
CA ASP A 165 -11.69 -13.96 -6.70
C ASP A 165 -11.68 -12.57 -6.03
N ARG A 166 -11.29 -12.48 -4.76
CA ARG A 166 -11.29 -11.23 -4.00
C ARG A 166 -10.00 -10.47 -4.18
N GLN A 167 -10.13 -9.23 -4.55
CA GLN A 167 -9.00 -8.31 -4.60
C GLN A 167 -8.67 -7.87 -3.16
N GLN A 168 -7.59 -8.41 -2.62
CA GLN A 168 -6.97 -8.00 -1.38
C GLN A 168 -5.52 -7.60 -1.64
N LEU A 169 -5.03 -6.62 -0.89
CA LEU A 169 -3.60 -6.30 -0.89
C LEU A 169 -2.84 -7.41 -0.15
N ARG A 170 -1.99 -8.12 -0.89
CA ARG A 170 -1.19 -9.24 -0.38
C ARG A 170 0.29 -9.00 -0.60
N GLY A 171 0.77 -7.82 -0.17
CA GLY A 171 2.13 -7.37 -0.43
C GLY A 171 2.32 -6.82 -1.84
N GLY A 172 3.53 -6.39 -2.14
CA GLY A 172 3.92 -5.80 -3.41
C GLY A 172 4.12 -4.29 -3.31
N LEU A 173 3.78 -3.56 -4.35
CA LEU A 173 3.98 -2.13 -4.42
C LEU A 173 2.76 -1.34 -4.02
N VAL A 174 2.94 -0.40 -3.13
CA VAL A 174 1.94 0.60 -2.75
C VAL A 174 2.56 1.98 -2.83
N GLY A 175 1.88 2.92 -3.49
CA GLY A 175 2.41 4.26 -3.66
C GLY A 175 1.53 5.12 -4.54
N PHE A 176 2.12 6.07 -5.22
CA PHE A 176 1.41 6.99 -6.10
C PHE A 176 2.11 7.11 -7.46
N LEU A 177 1.31 7.40 -8.45
CA LEU A 177 1.70 7.93 -9.74
C LEU A 177 1.30 9.41 -9.75
N ALA A 178 2.26 10.30 -9.89
CA ALA A 178 2.01 11.73 -9.90
C ALA A 178 1.26 12.14 -11.18
N TYR A 179 0.56 13.27 -11.11
CA TYR A 179 -0.12 13.79 -12.30
C TYR A 179 0.88 14.16 -13.40
N GLU A 180 2.07 14.56 -13.03
CA GLU A 180 3.17 14.93 -13.94
C GLU A 180 3.67 13.77 -14.80
N ALA A 181 3.44 12.53 -14.39
CA ALA A 181 3.72 11.35 -15.22
C ALA A 181 3.00 11.37 -16.58
N VAL A 182 1.91 12.16 -16.70
CA VAL A 182 1.19 12.35 -17.96
C VAL A 182 2.07 12.96 -19.06
N TYR A 183 3.09 13.75 -18.69
CA TYR A 183 4.02 14.33 -19.66
C TYR A 183 4.89 13.24 -20.30
N ASP A 184 5.31 12.25 -19.54
CA ASP A 184 6.06 11.11 -20.06
C ASP A 184 5.16 10.13 -20.83
N LEU A 185 3.93 9.91 -20.37
CA LEU A 185 3.01 8.93 -20.94
C LEU A 185 2.38 9.39 -22.28
N TRP A 186 2.05 10.69 -22.43
CA TRP A 186 1.26 11.15 -23.59
C TRP A 186 1.58 12.57 -24.06
N LEU A 187 1.88 13.52 -23.16
CA LEU A 187 1.96 14.92 -23.54
C LEU A 187 3.22 15.27 -24.32
N SER A 188 4.30 14.54 -24.14
CA SER A 188 5.53 14.68 -24.93
C SER A 188 5.29 14.39 -26.42
N GLU A 189 4.44 13.42 -26.75
CA GLU A 189 4.10 13.05 -28.13
C GLU A 189 3.39 14.19 -28.89
N VAL A 190 2.66 15.05 -28.17
CA VAL A 190 1.96 16.21 -28.74
C VAL A 190 2.73 17.52 -28.56
N GLY A 191 3.98 17.44 -28.11
CA GLY A 191 4.88 18.59 -28.00
C GLY A 191 4.58 19.51 -26.82
N VAL A 192 3.91 19.03 -25.77
CA VAL A 192 3.70 19.79 -24.55
C VAL A 192 4.93 19.62 -23.64
N GLU A 193 5.57 20.73 -23.32
CA GLU A 193 6.75 20.73 -22.46
C GLU A 193 6.37 20.45 -21.00
N ARG A 194 7.19 19.62 -20.33
CA ARG A 194 7.05 19.32 -18.92
C ARG A 194 7.48 20.52 -18.07
N PRO A 195 6.68 20.98 -17.09
CA PRO A 195 7.13 21.98 -16.12
C PRO A 195 8.19 21.39 -15.17
N GLU A 196 9.02 22.25 -14.61
CA GLU A 196 9.87 21.84 -13.49
C GLU A 196 8.98 21.48 -12.28
N THR A 197 9.27 20.36 -11.64
CA THR A 197 8.57 19.86 -10.44
C THR A 197 9.56 19.18 -9.50
N GLU A 198 9.29 19.31 -8.20
CA GLU A 198 10.03 18.57 -7.15
C GLU A 198 9.39 17.20 -6.84
N THR A 199 8.21 16.94 -7.40
CA THR A 199 7.49 15.68 -7.18
C THR A 199 7.96 14.66 -8.22
N PRO A 200 8.37 13.45 -7.81
CA PRO A 200 8.72 12.39 -8.73
C PRO A 200 7.50 11.92 -9.53
N ASP A 201 7.71 11.32 -10.70
CA ASP A 201 6.64 10.76 -11.52
C ASP A 201 5.90 9.62 -10.83
N ALA A 202 6.63 8.82 -10.06
CA ALA A 202 6.05 7.78 -9.23
C ALA A 202 6.92 7.50 -8.01
N GLN A 203 6.28 7.17 -6.89
CA GLN A 203 7.00 6.65 -5.74
C GLN A 203 6.19 5.54 -5.10
N PHE A 204 6.83 4.39 -4.89
CA PHE A 204 6.22 3.19 -4.34
C PHE A 204 7.08 2.58 -3.25
N VAL A 205 6.45 2.11 -2.18
CA VAL A 205 7.09 1.26 -1.19
C VAL A 205 6.87 -0.21 -1.54
N LEU A 206 7.90 -1.02 -1.41
CA LEU A 206 7.79 -2.47 -1.47
C LEU A 206 7.40 -3.00 -0.10
N THR A 207 6.17 -3.46 0.03
CA THR A 207 5.67 -3.98 1.30
C THR A 207 5.58 -5.51 1.26
N THR A 208 6.16 -6.13 2.27
CA THR A 208 6.06 -7.57 2.56
C THR A 208 5.30 -7.82 3.86
N LYS A 209 4.94 -6.75 4.58
CA LYS A 209 4.24 -6.74 5.86
C LYS A 209 3.06 -5.78 5.79
N THR A 210 1.85 -6.30 5.83
CA THR A 210 0.63 -5.48 5.69
C THR A 210 -0.45 -5.97 6.65
N LEU A 211 -1.05 -5.07 7.39
CA LEU A 211 -2.28 -5.36 8.13
C LEU A 211 -3.48 -5.20 7.19
N SER A 212 -4.35 -6.18 7.20
CA SER A 212 -5.62 -6.17 6.48
C SER A 212 -6.78 -6.16 7.48
N PHE A 213 -7.64 -5.18 7.35
CA PHE A 213 -8.84 -4.99 8.15
C PHE A 213 -10.05 -5.36 7.30
N ASP A 214 -10.74 -6.44 7.63
CA ASP A 214 -11.98 -6.85 6.98
C ASP A 214 -13.18 -6.33 7.77
N HIS A 215 -13.75 -5.21 7.34
CA HIS A 215 -14.87 -4.56 8.00
C HIS A 215 -16.18 -5.36 7.94
N ALA A 216 -16.28 -6.35 7.05
CA ALA A 216 -17.47 -7.20 6.96
C ALA A 216 -17.42 -8.37 7.96
N GLU A 217 -16.23 -8.83 8.30
CA GLU A 217 -16.02 -9.95 9.24
C GLU A 217 -15.50 -9.47 10.60
N ASP A 218 -15.28 -8.16 10.75
CA ASP A 218 -14.73 -7.54 11.96
C ASP A 218 -13.42 -8.23 12.39
N ALA A 219 -12.52 -8.41 11.40
CA ALA A 219 -11.29 -9.18 11.57
C ALA A 219 -10.06 -8.38 11.15
N VAL A 220 -9.00 -8.50 11.93
CA VAL A 220 -7.67 -7.93 11.63
C VAL A 220 -6.68 -9.06 11.40
N SER A 221 -5.97 -9.01 10.28
CA SER A 221 -4.97 -10.00 9.92
C SER A 221 -3.66 -9.34 9.53
N LEU A 222 -2.55 -9.92 9.94
CA LEU A 222 -1.22 -9.62 9.41
C LEU A 222 -0.99 -10.51 8.18
N VAL A 223 -0.74 -9.88 7.06
CA VAL A 223 -0.34 -10.53 5.80
C VAL A 223 1.16 -10.39 5.67
N LEU A 224 1.86 -11.52 5.58
CA LEU A 224 3.30 -11.63 5.42
C LEU A 224 3.62 -12.28 4.08
N THR A 225 4.45 -11.61 3.27
CA THR A 225 4.82 -12.09 1.92
C THR A 225 6.33 -12.07 1.74
N PRO A 226 7.08 -12.92 2.51
CA PRO A 226 8.52 -12.97 2.41
C PRO A 226 8.96 -13.45 1.03
N VAL A 227 10.05 -12.89 0.52
CA VAL A 227 10.81 -13.46 -0.59
C VAL A 227 11.82 -14.44 0.00
N VAL A 228 11.87 -15.65 -0.54
CA VAL A 228 12.75 -16.73 -0.09
C VAL A 228 13.59 -17.19 -1.29
N GLY A 229 14.90 -17.00 -1.18
CA GLY A 229 15.86 -17.43 -2.20
C GLY A 229 16.25 -18.91 -2.08
N PRO A 230 16.96 -19.45 -3.08
CA PRO A 230 17.41 -20.85 -3.05
C PRO A 230 18.42 -21.14 -1.94
N ASP A 231 19.18 -20.15 -1.51
CA ASP A 231 20.19 -20.27 -0.44
C ASP A 231 19.65 -20.00 0.97
N ASP A 232 18.40 -19.58 1.08
CA ASP A 232 17.76 -19.31 2.38
C ASP A 232 17.31 -20.60 3.06
N ASP A 233 17.32 -20.61 4.39
CA ASP A 233 16.65 -21.65 5.18
C ASP A 233 15.17 -21.30 5.38
N PRO A 234 14.24 -21.98 4.70
CA PRO A 234 12.81 -21.71 4.86
C PRO A 234 12.32 -21.88 6.30
N GLY A 235 13.01 -22.71 7.10
CA GLY A 235 12.69 -22.89 8.51
C GLY A 235 13.03 -21.67 9.34
N ALA A 236 14.18 -21.06 9.11
CA ALA A 236 14.56 -19.80 9.76
C ALA A 236 13.63 -18.67 9.34
N VAL A 237 13.29 -18.57 8.04
CA VAL A 237 12.30 -17.59 7.55
C VAL A 237 10.95 -17.73 8.27
N TYR A 238 10.44 -18.97 8.43
CA TYR A 238 9.20 -19.19 9.15
C TYR A 238 9.28 -18.76 10.63
N ASP A 239 10.39 -19.03 11.29
CA ASP A 239 10.60 -18.66 12.68
C ASP A 239 10.66 -17.13 12.84
N ASP A 240 11.28 -16.40 11.89
CA ASP A 240 11.27 -14.93 11.82
C ASP A 240 9.84 -14.38 11.62
N LEU A 241 9.05 -14.96 10.70
CA LEU A 241 7.65 -14.56 10.48
C LEU A 241 6.79 -14.75 11.73
N ARG A 242 7.03 -15.83 12.49
CA ARG A 242 6.32 -16.09 13.74
C ARG A 242 6.70 -15.07 14.81
N ALA A 243 7.98 -14.70 14.89
CA ALA A 243 8.47 -13.68 15.82
C ALA A 243 7.88 -12.31 15.49
N GLU A 244 7.87 -11.93 14.20
CA GLU A 244 7.24 -10.68 13.72
C GLU A 244 5.75 -10.63 14.06
N ALA A 245 5.00 -11.72 13.81
CA ALA A 245 3.58 -11.77 14.12
C ALA A 245 3.30 -11.64 15.63
N ALA A 246 4.14 -12.22 16.48
CA ALA A 246 4.01 -12.10 17.93
C ALA A 246 4.33 -10.67 18.41
N ASP A 247 5.37 -10.05 17.86
CA ASP A 247 5.77 -8.68 18.19
C ASP A 247 4.70 -7.66 17.79
N VAL A 248 4.19 -7.76 16.55
CA VAL A 248 3.08 -6.91 16.09
C VAL A 248 1.83 -7.12 16.93
N SER A 249 1.46 -8.37 17.22
CA SER A 249 0.30 -8.67 18.07
C SER A 249 0.43 -8.03 19.46
N SER A 250 1.62 -8.10 20.08
CA SER A 250 1.88 -7.45 21.38
C SER A 250 1.81 -5.93 21.27
N THR A 251 2.42 -5.35 20.24
CA THR A 251 2.40 -3.90 19.99
C THR A 251 0.96 -3.39 19.85
N LEU A 252 0.12 -4.12 19.12
CA LEU A 252 -1.27 -3.72 18.89
C LEU A 252 -2.16 -3.94 20.11
N ALA A 253 -1.90 -4.96 20.92
CA ALA A 253 -2.63 -5.18 22.17
C ALA A 253 -2.43 -4.05 23.19
N ASP A 254 -1.27 -3.41 23.19
CA ASP A 254 -0.94 -2.27 24.05
C ASP A 254 -1.23 -0.90 23.39
N ALA A 255 -1.65 -0.90 22.13
CA ALA A 255 -1.86 0.32 21.36
C ALA A 255 -3.04 1.15 21.89
N THR A 256 -2.85 2.45 21.91
CA THR A 256 -3.91 3.41 22.27
C THR A 256 -4.22 4.31 21.08
N PRO A 257 -5.50 4.67 20.89
CA PRO A 257 -5.87 5.58 19.83
C PRO A 257 -5.06 6.88 19.89
N PRO A 258 -4.53 7.37 18.75
CA PRO A 258 -3.82 8.63 18.72
C PRO A 258 -4.74 9.76 19.14
N LYS A 259 -4.16 10.76 19.82
CA LYS A 259 -4.93 11.95 20.20
C LYS A 259 -5.29 12.73 18.96
N THR A 260 -6.57 12.78 18.63
CA THR A 260 -7.09 13.65 17.61
C THR A 260 -7.23 15.05 18.19
N GLY A 261 -6.32 15.95 17.78
CA GLY A 261 -6.40 17.37 18.14
C GLY A 261 -7.14 18.15 17.07
N GLY A 262 -7.85 19.22 17.48
CA GLY A 262 -8.32 20.22 16.53
C GLY A 262 -7.14 21.04 16.00
N PHE A 263 -7.40 21.84 14.95
CA PHE A 263 -6.46 22.86 14.49
C PHE A 263 -6.94 24.24 14.90
N VAL A 264 -6.00 25.16 15.10
CA VAL A 264 -6.29 26.58 15.29
C VAL A 264 -5.93 27.29 14.01
N ARG A 265 -6.91 27.96 13.39
CA ARG A 265 -6.66 28.77 12.21
C ARG A 265 -5.82 30.00 12.61
N SER A 266 -4.58 30.07 12.11
CA SER A 266 -3.67 31.20 12.38
C SER A 266 -3.80 32.33 11.34
N GLY A 267 -4.36 32.04 10.16
CA GLY A 267 -4.59 32.99 9.10
C GLY A 267 -5.30 32.36 7.91
N GLU A 268 -5.80 33.19 7.05
CA GLU A 268 -6.38 32.82 5.75
C GLU A 268 -6.03 33.89 4.73
N SER A 269 -5.53 33.47 3.58
CA SER A 269 -5.38 34.33 2.40
C SER A 269 -5.97 33.62 1.21
N ALA A 270 -6.58 34.38 0.32
CA ALA A 270 -7.10 33.86 -0.95
C ALA A 270 -7.15 34.99 -1.96
N GLY A 271 -7.00 34.65 -3.23
CA GLY A 271 -7.15 35.61 -4.34
C GLY A 271 -8.56 36.23 -4.38
N PRO A 272 -8.78 37.22 -5.26
CA PRO A 272 -10.06 37.93 -5.35
C PRO A 272 -11.22 36.98 -5.66
N GLN A 273 -12.28 37.06 -4.88
CA GLN A 273 -13.46 36.20 -5.04
C GLN A 273 -14.09 36.37 -6.46
N ALA A 274 -14.11 37.60 -6.98
CA ALA A 274 -14.70 37.88 -8.27
C ALA A 274 -13.97 37.16 -9.44
N GLU A 275 -12.65 37.02 -9.35
CA GLU A 275 -11.85 36.27 -10.33
C GLU A 275 -12.14 34.76 -10.27
N TYR A 276 -12.23 34.20 -9.07
CA TYR A 276 -12.63 32.81 -8.90
C TYR A 276 -14.03 32.54 -9.47
N GLU A 277 -15.01 33.40 -9.14
CA GLU A 277 -16.38 33.26 -9.68
C GLU A 277 -16.45 33.40 -11.19
N ALA A 278 -15.60 34.27 -11.79
CA ALA A 278 -15.50 34.38 -13.23
C ALA A 278 -14.94 33.10 -13.87
N ALA A 279 -13.86 32.56 -13.31
CA ALA A 279 -13.26 31.29 -13.76
C ALA A 279 -14.24 30.11 -13.66
N VAL A 280 -15.02 30.03 -12.59
CA VAL A 280 -16.07 29.01 -12.43
C VAL A 280 -17.16 29.17 -13.53
N ARG A 281 -17.57 30.40 -13.84
CA ARG A 281 -18.57 30.61 -14.91
C ARG A 281 -18.03 30.21 -16.29
N GLU A 282 -16.79 30.52 -16.58
CA GLU A 282 -16.15 30.15 -17.85
C GLU A 282 -15.98 28.65 -17.97
N THR A 283 -15.52 27.97 -16.89
CA THR A 283 -15.39 26.51 -16.86
C THR A 283 -16.76 25.81 -17.07
N LYS A 284 -17.83 26.34 -16.45
CA LYS A 284 -19.18 25.83 -16.70
C LYS A 284 -19.60 25.93 -18.14
N LYS A 285 -19.19 27.00 -18.84
CA LYS A 285 -19.47 27.16 -20.25
C LYS A 285 -18.74 26.10 -21.09
N HIS A 286 -17.46 25.86 -20.82
CA HIS A 286 -16.71 24.80 -21.51
C HIS A 286 -17.32 23.39 -21.29
N VAL A 287 -17.87 23.12 -20.10
CA VAL A 287 -18.61 21.87 -19.87
C VAL A 287 -19.87 21.78 -20.72
N LEU A 288 -20.64 22.90 -20.81
CA LEU A 288 -21.87 22.95 -21.61
C LEU A 288 -21.62 22.91 -23.12
N ASP A 289 -20.52 23.48 -23.57
CA ASP A 289 -20.09 23.48 -24.98
C ASP A 289 -19.48 22.13 -25.39
N GLY A 290 -19.19 21.23 -24.41
CA GLY A 290 -18.63 19.90 -24.66
C GLY A 290 -17.11 19.88 -24.81
N ASP A 291 -16.42 20.98 -24.49
CA ASP A 291 -14.97 21.09 -24.57
C ASP A 291 -14.28 20.24 -23.49
N ILE A 292 -14.89 20.15 -22.31
CA ILE A 292 -14.44 19.36 -21.16
C ILE A 292 -15.63 18.70 -20.47
N TYR A 293 -15.42 17.57 -19.79
CA TYR A 293 -16.46 16.91 -19.00
C TYR A 293 -16.43 17.30 -17.51
N GLN A 294 -15.29 17.78 -17.03
CA GLN A 294 -15.08 18.19 -15.64
C GLN A 294 -13.99 19.27 -15.59
N GLY A 295 -14.11 20.20 -14.66
CA GLY A 295 -13.09 21.19 -14.34
C GLY A 295 -13.04 21.43 -12.84
N VAL A 296 -11.83 21.51 -12.28
CA VAL A 296 -11.58 21.86 -10.88
C VAL A 296 -10.87 23.20 -10.83
N ILE A 297 -11.55 24.21 -10.31
CA ILE A 297 -11.04 25.58 -10.22
C ILE A 297 -10.56 25.85 -8.81
N SER A 298 -9.27 26.16 -8.67
CA SER A 298 -8.69 26.55 -7.39
C SER A 298 -8.65 28.07 -7.21
N ARG A 299 -8.62 28.50 -5.97
CA ARG A 299 -8.43 29.89 -5.59
C ARG A 299 -7.14 29.98 -4.79
N VAL A 300 -6.16 30.64 -5.35
CA VAL A 300 -4.82 30.81 -4.76
C VAL A 300 -4.74 32.16 -4.01
#